data_d9ea655b94060d7435754d169f82eb95
#
_entry.id   d9ea655b94060d7435754d169f82eb95
#
_cell.length_a   1.000
_cell.length_b   1.000
_cell.length_c   1.000
_cell.angle_alpha   90.00
_cell.angle_beta   90.00
_cell.angle_gamma   90.00
#
_symmetry.space_group_name_H-M   'P 1'
#
loop_
_entity.id
_entity.type
_entity.pdbx_description
1 polymer ?
#
loop_
_entity_poly.entity_id
_entity_poly.type
_entity_poly.pdbx_seq_one_letter_code
_entity_poly.pdbx_strand_id
1 'polypeptide(L)'
;METNTSGEITLLFIKYTVKVGNDGFKEIGKLTHLESLDATDCAITNAGAPSLVGLQHLRELILDITELGDDALACISKLHSLKRLSLSATRVGDLGLREIAKLRGLESLNLSSTNITHVGLEYLKPLAHLTNLDLGENGIRDDGIIHLAAFQKLQSLTLNYNRLTDASAEWLKGFKHLKFLNLKGNIISDDVKAKLIEAMPYTTVNT
;
A
#
# COMPACT_ATOMS: atom_id res chain seq x y z
N MET A 1 -19.47 12.30 2.35
CA MET A 1 -20.41 11.29 1.85
C MET A 1 -20.93 11.77 0.51
N GLU A 2 -20.87 10.94 -0.51
CA GLU A 2 -21.43 11.23 -1.83
C GLU A 2 -22.36 10.09 -2.26
N THR A 3 -23.33 10.40 -3.11
CA THR A 3 -24.32 9.44 -3.60
C THR A 3 -24.39 9.44 -5.12
N ASN A 4 -24.79 8.30 -5.72
CA ASN A 4 -25.08 8.21 -7.14
C ASN A 4 -26.48 8.80 -7.48
N THR A 5 -26.87 8.72 -8.73
CA THR A 5 -28.18 9.23 -9.22
C THR A 5 -29.39 8.50 -8.61
N SER A 6 -29.21 7.30 -8.07
CA SER A 6 -30.22 6.53 -7.35
C SER A 6 -30.29 6.83 -5.85
N GLY A 7 -29.44 7.73 -5.34
CA GLY A 7 -29.35 8.10 -3.93
C GLY A 7 -28.54 7.11 -3.06
N GLU A 8 -27.85 6.15 -3.68
CA GLU A 8 -27.01 5.17 -2.97
C GLU A 8 -25.64 5.74 -2.66
N ILE A 9 -25.10 5.49 -1.45
CA ILE A 9 -23.80 6.00 -1.01
C ILE A 9 -22.69 5.30 -1.79
N THR A 10 -21.87 6.09 -2.49
CA THR A 10 -20.72 5.61 -3.25
C THR A 10 -19.38 6.01 -2.65
N LEU A 11 -19.34 7.14 -1.92
CA LEU A 11 -18.13 7.62 -1.23
C LEU A 11 -18.44 7.84 0.26
N LEU A 12 -17.62 7.28 1.13
CA LEU A 12 -17.75 7.42 2.58
C LEU A 12 -16.40 7.76 3.22
N PHE A 13 -16.36 8.88 3.93
CA PHE A 13 -15.22 9.32 4.72
C PHE A 13 -15.61 9.36 6.20
N ILE A 14 -14.98 8.52 7.02
CA ILE A 14 -15.22 8.41 8.47
C ILE A 14 -13.94 8.55 9.28
N LYS A 15 -12.94 9.25 8.70
CA LYS A 15 -11.61 9.42 9.31
C LYS A 15 -11.68 10.01 10.73
N TYR A 16 -10.69 9.61 11.53
CA TYR A 16 -10.50 10.13 12.91
C TYR A 16 -11.70 9.90 13.81
N THR A 17 -12.46 8.85 13.52
CA THR A 17 -13.66 8.47 14.27
C THR A 17 -13.39 7.20 15.06
N VAL A 18 -12.53 7.31 16.07
CA VAL A 18 -12.15 6.19 16.97
C VAL A 18 -13.33 5.44 17.60
N LYS A 19 -14.54 6.05 17.59
CA LYS A 19 -15.77 5.39 18.04
C LYS A 19 -16.36 4.42 17.03
N VAL A 20 -15.96 4.50 15.74
CA VAL A 20 -16.42 3.57 14.72
C VAL A 20 -15.52 2.33 14.76
N GLY A 21 -15.94 1.38 15.56
CA GLY A 21 -15.28 0.08 15.67
C GLY A 21 -15.97 -1.01 14.82
N ASN A 22 -15.71 -2.26 15.15
CA ASN A 22 -16.20 -3.43 14.39
C ASN A 22 -17.71 -3.44 14.17
N ASP A 23 -18.52 -2.97 15.12
CA ASP A 23 -19.98 -2.90 14.96
C ASP A 23 -20.39 -1.82 13.96
N GLY A 24 -19.73 -0.67 13.93
CA GLY A 24 -19.96 0.35 12.90
C GLY A 24 -19.63 -0.19 11.49
N PHE A 25 -18.60 -1.01 11.37
CA PHE A 25 -18.25 -1.64 10.10
C PHE A 25 -19.25 -2.70 9.62
N LYS A 26 -20.05 -3.32 10.52
CA LYS A 26 -21.20 -4.15 10.12
C LYS A 26 -22.26 -3.35 9.36
N GLU A 27 -22.49 -2.10 9.78
CA GLU A 27 -23.44 -1.20 9.09
C GLU A 27 -22.86 -0.70 7.76
N ILE A 28 -21.58 -0.34 7.73
CA ILE A 28 -20.86 0.08 6.52
C ILE A 28 -20.88 -1.05 5.46
N GLY A 29 -20.69 -2.30 5.89
CA GLY A 29 -20.72 -3.47 5.00
C GLY A 29 -22.06 -3.70 4.26
N LYS A 30 -23.14 -3.03 4.69
CA LYS A 30 -24.45 -3.05 4.00
C LYS A 30 -24.49 -2.07 2.80
N LEU A 31 -23.54 -1.15 2.70
CA LEU A 31 -23.47 -0.14 1.64
C LEU A 31 -22.82 -0.74 0.37
N THR A 32 -23.49 -1.70 -0.24
CA THR A 32 -22.92 -2.55 -1.31
C THR A 32 -22.52 -1.79 -2.58
N HIS A 33 -23.01 -0.55 -2.78
CA HIS A 33 -22.64 0.32 -3.90
C HIS A 33 -21.44 1.22 -3.61
N LEU A 34 -20.79 1.03 -2.44
CA LEU A 34 -19.64 1.84 -2.06
C LEU A 34 -18.46 1.59 -2.99
N GLU A 35 -17.92 2.66 -3.55
CA GLU A 35 -16.75 2.65 -4.44
C GLU A 35 -15.47 3.14 -3.75
N SER A 36 -15.61 4.01 -2.75
CA SER A 36 -14.48 4.52 -1.95
C SER A 36 -14.85 4.59 -0.46
N LEU A 37 -13.98 4.02 0.37
CA LEU A 37 -14.06 4.08 1.83
C LEU A 37 -12.72 4.57 2.39
N ASP A 38 -12.79 5.70 3.10
CA ASP A 38 -11.68 6.17 3.92
C ASP A 38 -12.09 6.10 5.40
N ALA A 39 -11.47 5.18 6.11
CA ALA A 39 -11.70 4.90 7.52
C ALA A 39 -10.39 5.02 8.32
N THR A 40 -9.56 6.00 7.96
CA THR A 40 -8.31 6.31 8.66
C THR A 40 -8.58 6.58 10.14
N ASP A 41 -7.76 5.98 11.02
CA ASP A 41 -7.83 6.15 12.48
C ASP A 41 -9.21 5.77 13.07
N CYS A 42 -9.81 4.72 12.52
CA CYS A 42 -11.00 4.08 13.08
C CYS A 42 -10.61 2.86 13.93
N ALA A 43 -11.49 2.49 14.88
CA ALA A 43 -11.21 1.37 15.81
C ALA A 43 -11.57 0.00 15.22
N ILE A 44 -11.40 -0.19 13.92
CA ILE A 44 -11.56 -1.50 13.28
C ILE A 44 -10.36 -2.40 13.61
N THR A 45 -10.64 -3.67 13.87
CA THR A 45 -9.64 -4.71 14.08
C THR A 45 -9.86 -5.87 13.09
N ASN A 46 -9.03 -6.90 13.14
CA ASN A 46 -9.22 -8.11 12.32
C ASN A 46 -10.65 -8.69 12.41
N ALA A 47 -11.31 -8.56 13.56
CA ALA A 47 -12.69 -9.04 13.76
C ALA A 47 -13.75 -8.25 12.95
N GLY A 48 -13.44 -7.00 12.56
CA GLY A 48 -14.32 -6.18 11.73
C GLY A 48 -14.17 -6.43 10.23
N ALA A 49 -13.02 -6.94 9.79
CA ALA A 49 -12.71 -7.13 8.37
C ALA A 49 -13.71 -8.00 7.59
N PRO A 50 -14.36 -9.05 8.15
CA PRO A 50 -15.41 -9.81 7.46
C PRO A 50 -16.58 -8.95 6.97
N SER A 51 -16.88 -7.84 7.65
CA SER A 51 -17.96 -6.92 7.26
C SER A 51 -17.69 -6.24 5.91
N LEU A 52 -16.43 -6.11 5.50
CA LEU A 52 -16.06 -5.47 4.24
C LEU A 52 -16.30 -6.35 3.01
N VAL A 53 -16.43 -7.68 3.18
CA VAL A 53 -16.46 -8.64 2.05
C VAL A 53 -17.62 -8.38 1.07
N GLY A 54 -18.72 -7.79 1.53
CA GLY A 54 -19.87 -7.44 0.69
C GLY A 54 -19.64 -6.24 -0.24
N LEU A 55 -18.60 -5.45 -0.03
CA LEU A 55 -18.34 -4.20 -0.76
C LEU A 55 -17.64 -4.45 -2.11
N GLN A 56 -18.28 -5.24 -2.99
CA GLN A 56 -17.67 -5.73 -4.22
C GLN A 56 -17.42 -4.66 -5.30
N HIS A 57 -18.01 -3.47 -5.16
CA HIS A 57 -17.78 -2.32 -6.05
C HIS A 57 -16.64 -1.43 -5.58
N LEU A 58 -16.03 -1.74 -4.42
CA LEU A 58 -15.00 -0.89 -3.81
C LEU A 58 -13.75 -0.85 -4.66
N ARG A 59 -13.36 0.36 -5.07
CA ARG A 59 -12.17 0.66 -5.87
C ARG A 59 -11.06 1.27 -5.03
N GLU A 60 -11.42 1.93 -3.94
CA GLU A 60 -10.49 2.55 -3.01
C GLU A 60 -10.85 2.20 -1.58
N LEU A 61 -9.84 1.71 -0.84
CA LEU A 61 -9.96 1.38 0.58
C LEU A 61 -8.76 1.93 1.33
N ILE A 62 -9.03 2.84 2.28
CA ILE A 62 -8.02 3.44 3.16
C ILE A 62 -8.37 3.05 4.58
N LEU A 63 -7.46 2.33 5.23
CA LEU A 63 -7.58 1.80 6.60
C LEU A 63 -6.32 2.13 7.42
N ASP A 64 -5.73 3.31 7.14
CA ASP A 64 -4.51 3.76 7.80
C ASP A 64 -4.74 3.97 9.31
N ILE A 65 -3.69 3.75 10.09
CA ILE A 65 -3.70 3.95 11.55
C ILE A 65 -4.81 3.11 12.22
N THR A 66 -4.94 1.86 11.82
CA THR A 66 -5.91 0.92 12.41
C THR A 66 -5.21 -0.31 13.00
N GLU A 67 -5.96 -1.10 13.80
CA GLU A 67 -5.41 -2.31 14.43
C GLU A 67 -5.50 -3.56 13.55
N LEU A 68 -5.58 -3.37 12.22
CA LEU A 68 -5.60 -4.49 11.27
C LEU A 68 -4.22 -5.14 11.15
N GLY A 69 -4.20 -6.45 11.07
CA GLY A 69 -3.01 -7.26 10.79
C GLY A 69 -3.28 -8.25 9.66
N ASP A 70 -2.40 -9.23 9.51
CA ASP A 70 -2.41 -10.20 8.40
C ASP A 70 -3.74 -10.95 8.24
N ASP A 71 -4.41 -11.30 9.34
CA ASP A 71 -5.68 -12.03 9.31
C ASP A 71 -6.80 -11.26 8.60
N ALA A 72 -6.81 -9.93 8.69
CA ALA A 72 -7.80 -9.10 8.00
C ALA A 72 -7.69 -9.22 6.48
N LEU A 73 -6.49 -9.45 5.96
CA LEU A 73 -6.22 -9.45 4.53
C LEU A 73 -6.84 -10.62 3.80
N ALA A 74 -7.16 -11.72 4.48
CA ALA A 74 -7.95 -12.82 3.92
C ALA A 74 -9.39 -12.38 3.53
N CYS A 75 -9.92 -11.35 4.17
CA CYS A 75 -11.20 -10.73 3.81
C CYS A 75 -11.02 -9.65 2.74
N ILE A 76 -10.05 -8.75 2.93
CA ILE A 76 -9.77 -7.64 2.00
C ILE A 76 -9.38 -8.16 0.62
N SER A 77 -8.65 -9.28 0.53
CA SER A 77 -8.25 -9.90 -0.73
C SER A 77 -9.42 -10.37 -1.62
N LYS A 78 -10.64 -10.44 -1.08
CA LYS A 78 -11.87 -10.77 -1.83
C LYS A 78 -12.47 -9.57 -2.57
N LEU A 79 -11.96 -8.37 -2.32
CA LEU A 79 -12.42 -7.13 -2.96
C LEU A 79 -11.70 -6.92 -4.31
N HIS A 80 -12.02 -7.75 -5.29
CA HIS A 80 -11.27 -7.81 -6.56
C HIS A 80 -11.34 -6.56 -7.43
N SER A 81 -12.29 -5.65 -7.13
CA SER A 81 -12.43 -4.35 -7.82
C SER A 81 -11.42 -3.31 -7.35
N LEU A 82 -10.69 -3.57 -6.24
CA LEU A 82 -9.76 -2.61 -5.67
C LEU A 82 -8.67 -2.20 -6.66
N LYS A 83 -8.50 -0.88 -6.76
CA LYS A 83 -7.43 -0.19 -7.48
C LYS A 83 -6.46 0.50 -6.54
N ARG A 84 -6.94 0.98 -5.41
CA ARG A 84 -6.14 1.66 -4.39
C ARG A 84 -6.39 1.05 -3.02
N LEU A 85 -5.32 0.64 -2.36
CA LEU A 85 -5.33 0.11 -0.99
C LEU A 85 -4.28 0.83 -0.16
N SER A 86 -4.70 1.41 0.96
CA SER A 86 -3.80 1.98 1.97
C SER A 86 -4.01 1.29 3.30
N LEU A 87 -2.90 0.84 3.89
CA LEU A 87 -2.79 0.14 5.17
C LEU A 87 -1.63 0.72 5.99
N SER A 88 -1.32 2.01 5.79
CA SER A 88 -0.23 2.69 6.49
C SER A 88 -0.45 2.65 8.00
N ALA A 89 0.63 2.50 8.76
CA ALA A 89 0.60 2.45 10.22
C ALA A 89 -0.39 1.39 10.77
N THR A 90 -0.39 0.20 10.16
CA THR A 90 -1.14 -0.97 10.61
C THR A 90 -0.18 -2.09 11.07
N ARG A 91 -0.73 -3.21 11.55
CA ARG A 91 0.07 -4.36 12.01
C ARG A 91 0.30 -5.41 10.91
N VAL A 92 0.11 -5.03 9.65
CA VAL A 92 0.34 -5.91 8.48
C VAL A 92 1.81 -6.26 8.38
N GLY A 93 2.11 -7.54 8.17
CA GLY A 93 3.44 -8.09 8.00
C GLY A 93 3.60 -8.87 6.70
N ASP A 94 4.70 -9.60 6.58
CA ASP A 94 5.07 -10.35 5.37
C ASP A 94 4.02 -11.40 4.96
N LEU A 95 3.33 -12.03 5.94
CA LEU A 95 2.30 -13.02 5.63
C LEU A 95 1.06 -12.39 4.98
N GLY A 96 0.71 -11.16 5.39
CA GLY A 96 -0.40 -10.43 4.77
C GLY A 96 -0.18 -10.11 3.30
N LEU A 97 1.08 -9.95 2.87
CA LEU A 97 1.40 -9.68 1.46
C LEU A 97 1.00 -10.82 0.52
N ARG A 98 0.92 -12.07 0.99
CA ARG A 98 0.39 -13.21 0.21
C ARG A 98 -1.09 -13.02 -0.14
N GLU A 99 -1.85 -12.43 0.77
CA GLU A 99 -3.26 -12.13 0.53
C GLU A 99 -3.41 -10.93 -0.40
N ILE A 100 -2.65 -9.84 -0.18
CA ILE A 100 -2.64 -8.66 -1.04
C ILE A 100 -2.30 -9.04 -2.49
N ALA A 101 -1.39 -9.99 -2.71
CA ALA A 101 -0.99 -10.48 -4.03
C ALA A 101 -2.15 -11.03 -4.89
N LYS A 102 -3.30 -11.37 -4.29
CA LYS A 102 -4.52 -11.82 -5.00
C LYS A 102 -5.24 -10.64 -5.68
N LEU A 103 -5.01 -9.41 -5.22
CA LEU A 103 -5.60 -8.18 -5.77
C LEU A 103 -4.85 -7.73 -7.04
N ARG A 104 -4.82 -8.56 -8.06
CA ARG A 104 -4.02 -8.36 -9.27
C ARG A 104 -4.33 -7.07 -10.05
N GLY A 105 -5.51 -6.48 -9.82
CA GLY A 105 -5.93 -5.23 -10.43
C GLY A 105 -5.42 -3.97 -9.72
N LEU A 106 -4.63 -4.12 -8.64
CA LEU A 106 -4.17 -3.00 -7.83
C LEU A 106 -3.19 -2.10 -8.59
N GLU A 107 -3.41 -0.80 -8.51
CA GLU A 107 -2.62 0.24 -9.17
C GLU A 107 -1.83 1.09 -8.16
N SER A 108 -2.34 1.22 -6.94
CA SER A 108 -1.69 1.95 -5.85
C SER A 108 -1.77 1.14 -4.56
N LEU A 109 -0.62 0.98 -3.89
CA LEU A 109 -0.50 0.27 -2.62
C LEU A 109 0.37 1.09 -1.66
N ASN A 110 -0.20 1.42 -0.51
CA ASN A 110 0.54 2.04 0.59
C ASN A 110 0.63 1.05 1.77
N LEU A 111 1.85 0.74 2.15
CA LEU A 111 2.24 -0.14 3.27
C LEU A 111 3.30 0.54 4.15
N SER A 112 3.33 1.88 4.18
CA SER A 112 4.30 2.60 5.01
C SER A 112 4.04 2.37 6.51
N SER A 113 5.08 2.38 7.32
CA SER A 113 4.99 2.20 8.78
C SER A 113 4.25 0.91 9.19
N THR A 114 4.53 -0.20 8.52
CA THR A 114 3.97 -1.53 8.83
C THR A 114 5.06 -2.48 9.36
N ASN A 115 4.76 -3.78 9.45
CA ASN A 115 5.73 -4.79 9.91
C ASN A 115 6.34 -5.60 8.76
N ILE A 116 6.31 -5.05 7.53
CA ILE A 116 6.88 -5.74 6.37
C ILE A 116 8.40 -5.62 6.34
N THR A 117 9.02 -6.65 5.77
CA THR A 117 10.46 -6.71 5.57
C THR A 117 10.80 -6.99 4.10
N HIS A 118 12.08 -7.02 3.78
CA HIS A 118 12.57 -7.44 2.47
C HIS A 118 12.09 -8.84 2.05
N VAL A 119 11.83 -9.74 3.02
CA VAL A 119 11.37 -11.12 2.76
C VAL A 119 9.97 -11.15 2.13
N GLY A 120 9.06 -10.28 2.60
CA GLY A 120 7.69 -10.26 2.09
C GLY A 120 7.55 -9.71 0.68
N LEU A 121 8.51 -8.92 0.18
CA LEU A 121 8.40 -8.24 -1.12
C LEU A 121 8.27 -9.20 -2.30
N GLU A 122 8.79 -10.42 -2.19
CA GLU A 122 8.64 -11.44 -3.24
C GLU A 122 7.17 -11.79 -3.53
N TYR A 123 6.29 -11.73 -2.51
CA TYR A 123 4.87 -12.05 -2.67
C TYR A 123 4.13 -11.01 -3.52
N LEU A 124 4.63 -9.77 -3.60
CA LEU A 124 3.99 -8.71 -4.38
C LEU A 124 4.19 -8.82 -5.90
N LYS A 125 5.07 -9.68 -6.39
CA LYS A 125 5.37 -9.86 -7.83
C LYS A 125 4.14 -10.01 -8.74
N PRO A 126 3.02 -10.65 -8.32
CA PRO A 126 1.82 -10.76 -9.16
C PRO A 126 1.10 -9.43 -9.45
N LEU A 127 1.43 -8.34 -8.73
CA LEU A 127 0.78 -7.03 -8.85
C LEU A 127 1.35 -6.21 -10.02
N ALA A 128 1.31 -6.75 -11.23
CA ALA A 128 1.93 -6.17 -12.43
C ALA A 128 1.34 -4.82 -12.89
N HIS A 129 0.25 -4.36 -12.28
CA HIS A 129 -0.41 -3.09 -12.59
C HIS A 129 -0.03 -1.95 -11.65
N LEU A 130 0.81 -2.20 -10.63
CA LEU A 130 1.23 -1.15 -9.70
C LEU A 130 1.94 -0.01 -10.44
N THR A 131 1.45 1.20 -10.18
CA THR A 131 2.03 2.48 -10.61
C THR A 131 2.59 3.25 -9.42
N ASN A 132 2.01 3.05 -8.23
CA ASN A 132 2.39 3.73 -7.00
C ASN A 132 2.59 2.70 -5.88
N LEU A 133 3.76 2.70 -5.27
CA LEU A 133 4.09 1.82 -4.16
C LEU A 133 4.80 2.61 -3.06
N ASP A 134 4.18 2.66 -1.89
CA ASP A 134 4.79 3.23 -0.70
C ASP A 134 5.15 2.12 0.30
N LEU A 135 6.43 2.02 0.60
CA LEU A 135 7.06 1.08 1.51
C LEU A 135 7.93 1.81 2.56
N GLY A 136 7.68 3.09 2.78
CA GLY A 136 8.42 3.90 3.75
C GLY A 136 8.31 3.39 5.17
N GLU A 137 9.30 3.70 6.01
CA GLU A 137 9.27 3.38 7.45
C GLU A 137 9.04 1.90 7.77
N ASN A 138 9.82 1.03 7.10
CA ASN A 138 9.75 -0.41 7.27
C ASN A 138 11.14 -1.01 7.57
N GLY A 139 11.25 -2.32 7.52
CA GLY A 139 12.53 -3.03 7.74
C GLY A 139 13.21 -3.50 6.47
N ILE A 140 12.99 -2.83 5.33
CA ILE A 140 13.43 -3.31 4.02
C ILE A 140 14.95 -3.12 3.85
N ARG A 141 15.62 -4.16 3.34
CA ARG A 141 17.05 -4.21 3.01
C ARG A 141 17.25 -4.36 1.51
N ASP A 142 18.51 -4.25 1.07
CA ASP A 142 18.92 -4.26 -0.33
C ASP A 142 18.44 -5.49 -1.11
N ASP A 143 18.48 -6.65 -0.48
CA ASP A 143 18.08 -7.94 -1.08
C ASP A 143 16.58 -8.01 -1.43
N GLY A 144 15.74 -7.18 -0.83
CA GLY A 144 14.33 -7.05 -1.20
C GLY A 144 14.09 -6.27 -2.49
N ILE A 145 14.98 -5.34 -2.84
CA ILE A 145 14.76 -4.42 -3.97
C ILE A 145 14.69 -5.16 -5.31
N ILE A 146 15.40 -6.28 -5.46
CA ILE A 146 15.35 -7.11 -6.68
C ILE A 146 13.93 -7.57 -7.01
N HIS A 147 13.08 -7.82 -5.99
CA HIS A 147 11.71 -8.28 -6.20
C HIS A 147 10.81 -7.18 -6.79
N LEU A 148 11.16 -5.90 -6.56
CA LEU A 148 10.42 -4.76 -7.10
C LEU A 148 10.67 -4.57 -8.62
N ALA A 149 11.72 -5.18 -9.18
CA ALA A 149 11.98 -5.14 -10.63
C ALA A 149 10.85 -5.76 -11.48
N ALA A 150 9.93 -6.52 -10.88
CA ALA A 150 8.73 -7.03 -11.53
C ALA A 150 7.74 -5.93 -11.93
N PHE A 151 7.80 -4.75 -11.29
CA PHE A 151 6.82 -3.67 -11.47
C PHE A 151 7.18 -2.75 -12.63
N GLN A 152 7.00 -3.23 -13.85
CA GLN A 152 7.37 -2.51 -15.07
C GLN A 152 6.57 -1.22 -15.32
N LYS A 153 5.45 -1.01 -14.63
CA LYS A 153 4.60 0.19 -14.74
C LYS A 153 4.80 1.18 -13.60
N LEU A 154 5.72 0.89 -12.66
CA LEU A 154 5.90 1.70 -11.46
C LEU A 154 6.42 3.10 -11.82
N GLN A 155 5.69 4.13 -11.36
CA GLN A 155 5.99 5.54 -11.57
C GLN A 155 6.40 6.25 -10.28
N SER A 156 5.89 5.79 -9.14
CA SER A 156 6.22 6.34 -7.83
C SER A 156 6.61 5.24 -6.87
N LEU A 157 7.79 5.35 -6.27
CA LEU A 157 8.32 4.43 -5.28
C LEU A 157 8.82 5.20 -4.07
N THR A 158 8.25 4.93 -2.91
CA THR A 158 8.69 5.49 -1.63
C THR A 158 9.34 4.38 -0.80
N LEU A 159 10.59 4.60 -0.41
CA LEU A 159 11.44 3.69 0.38
C LEU A 159 12.16 4.44 1.52
N ASN A 160 11.65 5.61 1.91
CA ASN A 160 12.25 6.41 2.99
C ASN A 160 12.26 5.65 4.33
N TYR A 161 13.24 5.96 5.18
CA TYR A 161 13.41 5.36 6.52
C TYR A 161 13.38 3.83 6.53
N ASN A 162 14.14 3.23 5.61
CA ASN A 162 14.40 1.80 5.55
C ASN A 162 15.87 1.49 5.91
N ARG A 163 16.35 0.31 5.54
CA ARG A 163 17.73 -0.14 5.82
C ARG A 163 18.51 -0.38 4.54
N LEU A 164 18.27 0.46 3.52
CA LEU A 164 18.95 0.37 2.24
C LEU A 164 20.36 0.95 2.38
N THR A 165 21.31 0.30 1.70
CA THR A 165 22.70 0.74 1.60
C THR A 165 23.06 1.05 0.14
N ASP A 166 24.32 1.37 -0.13
CA ASP A 166 24.85 1.60 -1.48
C ASP A 166 24.57 0.43 -2.45
N ALA A 167 24.44 -0.79 -1.93
CA ALA A 167 24.16 -1.98 -2.75
C ALA A 167 22.79 -1.93 -3.45
N SER A 168 21.81 -1.21 -2.90
CA SER A 168 20.49 -1.08 -3.54
C SER A 168 20.51 -0.28 -4.84
N ALA A 169 21.49 0.62 -5.02
CA ALA A 169 21.53 1.57 -6.13
C ALA A 169 21.54 0.89 -7.50
N GLU A 170 22.24 -0.24 -7.63
CA GLU A 170 22.31 -0.98 -8.90
C GLU A 170 20.94 -1.50 -9.35
N TRP A 171 20.11 -1.92 -8.43
CA TRP A 171 18.73 -2.35 -8.72
C TRP A 171 17.83 -1.16 -9.02
N LEU A 172 17.97 -0.06 -8.26
CA LEU A 172 17.15 1.15 -8.41
C LEU A 172 17.32 1.82 -9.76
N LYS A 173 18.52 1.84 -10.33
CA LYS A 173 18.82 2.34 -11.70
C LYS A 173 18.01 1.58 -12.79
N GLY A 174 17.54 0.38 -12.49
CA GLY A 174 16.74 -0.46 -13.40
C GLY A 174 15.32 0.04 -13.64
N PHE A 175 14.78 0.91 -12.77
CA PHE A 175 13.40 1.42 -12.88
C PHE A 175 13.28 2.56 -13.90
N LYS A 176 13.21 2.23 -15.19
CA LYS A 176 13.23 3.21 -16.30
C LYS A 176 11.98 4.09 -16.40
N HIS A 177 10.88 3.72 -15.74
CA HIS A 177 9.59 4.43 -15.80
C HIS A 177 9.28 5.23 -14.53
N LEU A 178 10.17 5.19 -13.50
CA LEU A 178 9.97 5.98 -12.30
C LEU A 178 10.03 7.48 -12.63
N LYS A 179 9.06 8.20 -12.05
CA LYS A 179 8.98 9.66 -12.03
C LYS A 179 9.37 10.21 -10.66
N PHE A 180 9.13 9.42 -9.61
CA PHE A 180 9.43 9.78 -8.23
C PHE A 180 10.04 8.60 -7.47
N LEU A 181 11.15 8.86 -6.77
CA LEU A 181 11.83 7.91 -5.88
C LEU A 181 12.22 8.63 -4.60
N ASN A 182 11.72 8.15 -3.46
CA ASN A 182 12.08 8.69 -2.14
C ASN A 182 12.95 7.67 -1.38
N LEU A 183 14.20 8.05 -1.11
CA LEU A 183 15.21 7.24 -0.39
C LEU A 183 15.64 7.87 0.93
N LYS A 184 15.01 8.98 1.35
CA LYS A 184 15.39 9.71 2.55
C LYS A 184 15.49 8.79 3.77
N GLY A 185 16.49 9.01 4.63
CA GLY A 185 16.62 8.24 5.89
C GLY A 185 17.12 6.80 5.72
N ASN A 186 17.75 6.47 4.58
CA ASN A 186 18.50 5.22 4.37
C ASN A 186 20.02 5.42 4.57
N ILE A 187 20.76 4.33 4.54
CA ILE A 187 22.22 4.30 4.76
C ILE A 187 22.95 4.31 3.39
N ILE A 188 22.55 5.21 2.50
CA ILE A 188 23.16 5.38 1.17
C ILE A 188 24.11 6.56 1.23
N SER A 189 25.36 6.37 0.77
CA SER A 189 26.36 7.42 0.75
C SER A 189 26.03 8.53 -0.24
N ASP A 190 26.51 9.75 0.01
CA ASP A 190 26.21 10.90 -0.86
C ASP A 190 26.82 10.74 -2.27
N ASP A 191 27.95 10.04 -2.40
CA ASP A 191 28.52 9.70 -3.71
C ASP A 191 27.59 8.79 -4.52
N VAL A 192 27.01 7.77 -3.89
CA VAL A 192 26.07 6.85 -4.55
C VAL A 192 24.74 7.54 -4.86
N LYS A 193 24.24 8.41 -3.98
CA LYS A 193 23.05 9.25 -4.26
C LYS A 193 23.26 10.12 -5.50
N ALA A 194 24.42 10.81 -5.59
CA ALA A 194 24.75 11.65 -6.75
C ALA A 194 24.75 10.82 -8.06
N LYS A 195 25.40 9.66 -8.05
CA LYS A 195 25.45 8.75 -9.21
C LYS A 195 24.06 8.20 -9.58
N LEU A 196 23.20 7.97 -8.59
CA LEU A 196 21.84 7.52 -8.83
C LEU A 196 20.99 8.61 -9.50
N ILE A 197 21.10 9.86 -9.03
CA ILE A 197 20.41 11.02 -9.63
C ILE A 197 20.86 11.20 -11.08
N GLU A 198 22.16 11.12 -11.36
CA GLU A 198 22.71 11.21 -12.72
C GLU A 198 22.18 10.08 -13.64
N ALA A 199 22.09 8.86 -13.12
CA ALA A 199 21.59 7.69 -13.85
C ALA A 199 20.07 7.70 -14.11
N MET A 200 19.32 8.55 -13.41
CA MET A 200 17.85 8.62 -13.46
C MET A 200 17.36 10.05 -13.80
N PRO A 201 17.76 10.63 -14.96
CA PRO A 201 17.55 12.06 -15.26
C PRO A 201 16.08 12.48 -15.39
N TYR A 202 15.15 11.52 -15.55
CA TYR A 202 13.70 11.77 -15.65
C TYR A 202 12.94 11.43 -14.36
N THR A 203 13.69 11.12 -13.28
CA THR A 203 13.11 10.76 -11.98
C THR A 203 13.45 11.83 -10.95
N THR A 204 12.47 12.34 -10.25
CA THR A 204 12.71 13.15 -9.04
C THR A 204 13.17 12.21 -7.92
N VAL A 205 14.44 12.28 -7.57
CA VAL A 205 15.03 11.48 -6.48
C VAL A 205 15.14 12.35 -5.24
N ASN A 206 14.46 11.94 -4.16
CA ASN A 206 14.54 12.54 -2.83
C ASN A 206 15.42 11.64 -1.95
N THR A 207 16.54 12.19 -1.42
CA THR A 207 17.57 11.44 -0.68
C THR A 207 17.82 11.94 0.73
#